data_dd57d517ae2742289511027b5e8b3892
#
_entry.id   dd57d517ae2742289511027b5e8b3892
#
_cell.length_a   1.000
_cell.length_b   1.000
_cell.length_c   1.000
_cell.angle_alpha   90.00
_cell.angle_beta   90.00
_cell.angle_gamma   90.00
#
_symmetry.space_group_name_H-M   'P 1'
#
loop_
_entity.id
_entity.type
_entity.pdbx_description
1 polymer ?
#
loop_
_entity_poly.entity_id
_entity_poly.type
_entity_poly.pdbx_seq_one_letter_code
_entity_poly.pdbx_strand_id
1 'polypeptide(L)'
;MIIDFKEIEEQILPSFKGGEKEMHARIFSDDKAKIMCNRLQPGASIGYHKHEQNCEIIYLLKGEATVCYDGREITLLPGQVHYCPMGHNHYFENLTNEDVEYLAIVPEHH
;
A
#
# COMPACT_ATOMS: atom_id res chain seq x y z
N MET A 1 -3.02 1.79 -22.26
CA MET A 1 -4.04 2.67 -21.66
C MET A 1 -3.39 3.61 -20.66
N ILE A 2 -4.02 4.73 -20.37
CA ILE A 2 -3.54 5.65 -19.34
C ILE A 2 -4.50 5.58 -18.16
N ILE A 3 -3.93 5.42 -16.96
CA ILE A 3 -4.70 5.45 -15.71
C ILE A 3 -4.37 6.77 -15.05
N ASP A 4 -5.38 7.65 -14.97
CA ASP A 4 -5.23 8.96 -14.34
C ASP A 4 -5.97 8.94 -13.01
N PHE A 5 -5.23 8.94 -11.90
CA PHE A 5 -5.82 8.85 -10.57
C PHE A 5 -6.71 10.05 -10.24
N LYS A 6 -6.51 11.19 -10.88
CA LYS A 6 -7.39 12.37 -10.68
C LYS A 6 -8.81 12.10 -11.16
N GLU A 7 -8.98 11.16 -12.08
CA GLU A 7 -10.27 10.78 -12.64
C GLU A 7 -10.92 9.62 -11.88
N ILE A 8 -10.24 9.08 -10.86
CA ILE A 8 -10.75 7.97 -10.05
C ILE A 8 -11.19 8.52 -8.70
N GLU A 9 -12.42 8.20 -8.30
CA GLU A 9 -12.97 8.59 -7.01
C GLU A 9 -12.18 7.94 -5.88
N GLU A 10 -11.82 8.75 -4.86
CA GLU A 10 -11.14 8.24 -3.67
C GLU A 10 -12.11 7.42 -2.81
N GLN A 11 -11.70 6.22 -2.46
CA GLN A 11 -12.42 5.36 -1.53
C GLN A 11 -11.78 5.45 -0.15
N ILE A 12 -12.62 5.32 0.88
CA ILE A 12 -12.17 5.28 2.27
C ILE A 12 -12.37 3.85 2.76
N LEU A 13 -11.29 3.19 3.13
CA LEU A 13 -11.27 1.79 3.53
C LEU A 13 -10.88 1.69 5.00
N PRO A 14 -11.86 1.63 5.93
CA PRO A 14 -11.56 1.56 7.35
C PRO A 14 -10.99 0.19 7.73
N SER A 15 -10.02 0.20 8.64
CA SER A 15 -9.39 -1.01 9.19
C SER A 15 -8.95 -1.99 8.09
N PHE A 16 -8.32 -1.47 7.04
CA PHE A 16 -7.95 -2.30 5.88
C PHE A 16 -6.99 -3.42 6.30
N LYS A 17 -7.35 -4.66 5.98
CA LYS A 17 -6.62 -5.87 6.40
C LYS A 17 -6.42 -5.95 7.93
N GLY A 18 -7.35 -5.39 8.71
CA GLY A 18 -7.25 -5.37 10.16
C GLY A 18 -6.36 -4.27 10.73
N GLY A 19 -5.97 -3.30 9.90
CA GLY A 19 -5.15 -2.17 10.35
C GLY A 19 -5.92 -1.13 11.13
N GLU A 20 -5.19 -0.10 11.56
CA GLU A 20 -5.74 1.02 12.34
C GLU A 20 -6.20 2.15 11.43
N LYS A 21 -7.28 2.81 11.82
CA LYS A 21 -7.85 3.95 11.10
C LYS A 21 -8.23 3.59 9.66
N GLU A 22 -8.03 4.52 8.74
CA GLU A 22 -8.54 4.40 7.37
C GLU A 22 -7.41 4.52 6.36
N MET A 23 -7.51 3.75 5.27
CA MET A 23 -6.71 3.96 4.07
C MET A 23 -7.56 4.69 3.05
N HIS A 24 -7.01 5.74 2.46
CA HIS A 24 -7.65 6.47 1.37
C HIS A 24 -7.02 5.98 0.07
N ALA A 25 -7.83 5.51 -0.87
CA ALA A 25 -7.32 4.83 -2.05
C ALA A 25 -8.05 5.22 -3.32
N ARG A 26 -7.29 5.42 -4.39
CA ARG A 26 -7.78 5.54 -5.76
C ARG A 26 -7.31 4.30 -6.48
N ILE A 27 -8.25 3.44 -6.89
CA ILE A 27 -7.94 2.08 -7.32
C ILE A 27 -8.43 1.84 -8.74
N PHE A 28 -7.51 1.43 -9.62
CA PHE A 28 -7.82 0.75 -10.86
C PHE A 28 -7.60 -0.74 -10.65
N SER A 29 -8.53 -1.57 -11.13
CA SER A 29 -8.43 -3.02 -10.96
C SER A 29 -8.99 -3.73 -12.18
N ASP A 30 -8.28 -4.75 -12.65
CA ASP A 30 -8.77 -5.71 -13.62
C ASP A 30 -8.39 -7.12 -13.15
N ASP A 31 -8.52 -8.14 -14.02
CA ASP A 31 -8.24 -9.53 -13.64
C ASP A 31 -6.75 -9.82 -13.48
N LYS A 32 -5.86 -8.93 -13.90
CA LYS A 32 -4.40 -9.14 -13.88
C LYS A 32 -3.69 -8.29 -12.84
N ALA A 33 -4.23 -7.13 -12.48
CA ALA A 33 -3.53 -6.24 -11.58
C ALA A 33 -4.46 -5.24 -10.90
N LYS A 34 -4.05 -4.79 -9.72
CA LYS A 34 -4.55 -3.56 -9.10
C LYS A 34 -3.45 -2.52 -9.18
N ILE A 35 -3.82 -1.31 -9.54
CA ILE A 35 -2.90 -0.17 -9.59
C ILE A 35 -3.54 0.93 -8.76
N MET A 36 -2.87 1.34 -7.68
CA MET A 36 -3.48 2.19 -6.67
C MET A 36 -2.60 3.37 -6.31
N CYS A 37 -3.22 4.52 -6.09
CA CYS A 37 -2.58 5.65 -5.45
C CYS A 37 -3.25 5.85 -4.09
N ASN A 38 -2.49 5.63 -3.03
CA ASN A 38 -3.04 5.53 -1.67
C ASN A 38 -2.44 6.58 -0.75
N ARG A 39 -3.19 6.91 0.31
CA ARG A 39 -2.79 7.84 1.35
C ARG A 39 -3.14 7.25 2.71
N LEU A 40 -2.17 7.30 3.62
CA LEU A 40 -2.37 6.94 5.02
C LEU A 40 -2.17 8.18 5.90
N GLN A 41 -3.18 8.51 6.68
CA GLN A 41 -3.11 9.56 7.69
C GLN A 41 -2.17 9.16 8.83
N PRO A 42 -1.70 10.13 9.64
CA PRO A 42 -0.95 9.80 10.86
C PRO A 42 -1.66 8.77 11.72
N GLY A 43 -0.96 7.72 12.10
CA GLY A 43 -1.48 6.64 12.91
C GLY A 43 -2.26 5.57 12.16
N ALA A 44 -2.49 5.74 10.86
CA ALA A 44 -3.19 4.74 10.06
C ALA A 44 -2.25 3.60 9.65
N SER A 45 -2.78 2.41 9.48
CA SER A 45 -2.01 1.25 9.07
C SER A 45 -2.82 0.30 8.22
N ILE A 46 -2.10 -0.49 7.42
CA ILE A 46 -2.65 -1.65 6.73
C ILE A 46 -2.17 -2.87 7.50
N GLY A 47 -3.12 -3.73 7.93
CA GLY A 47 -2.80 -4.84 8.80
C GLY A 47 -1.92 -5.90 8.15
N TYR A 48 -1.39 -6.78 8.98
CA TYR A 48 -0.49 -7.86 8.55
C TYR A 48 -1.25 -8.82 7.65
N HIS A 49 -0.70 -9.10 6.47
CA HIS A 49 -1.31 -10.02 5.51
C HIS A 49 -0.25 -10.66 4.63
N LYS A 50 -0.59 -11.82 4.09
CA LYS A 50 0.26 -12.61 3.21
C LYS A 50 -0.25 -12.52 1.78
N HIS A 51 0.66 -12.30 0.84
CA HIS A 51 0.34 -12.34 -0.59
C HIS A 51 0.49 -13.78 -1.09
N GLU A 52 -0.61 -14.52 -1.18
CA GLU A 52 -0.60 -15.94 -1.53
C GLU A 52 -0.68 -16.20 -3.04
N GLN A 53 -1.36 -15.33 -3.78
CA GLN A 53 -1.59 -15.51 -5.22
C GLN A 53 -1.22 -14.27 -6.03
N ASN A 54 -0.48 -13.36 -5.42
CA ASN A 54 -0.03 -12.12 -6.04
C ASN A 54 1.24 -11.63 -5.35
N CYS A 55 1.75 -10.51 -5.82
CA CYS A 55 2.80 -9.77 -5.11
C CYS A 55 2.35 -8.32 -4.97
N GLU A 56 3.10 -7.53 -4.22
CA GLU A 56 2.84 -6.10 -4.11
C GLU A 56 4.11 -5.31 -4.27
N ILE A 57 4.03 -4.24 -5.06
CA ILE A 57 5.12 -3.30 -5.30
C ILE A 57 4.64 -1.94 -4.82
N ILE A 58 5.35 -1.35 -3.85
CA ILE A 58 4.99 -0.06 -3.27
C ILE A 58 6.11 0.93 -3.55
N TYR A 59 5.78 2.02 -4.25
CA TYR A 59 6.68 3.13 -4.49
C TYR A 59 6.25 4.31 -3.64
N LEU A 60 7.09 4.74 -2.69
CA LEU A 60 6.73 5.83 -1.79
C LEU A 60 6.90 7.17 -2.48
N LEU A 61 5.83 7.97 -2.48
CA LEU A 61 5.80 9.27 -3.13
C LEU A 61 6.06 10.41 -2.13
N LYS A 62 5.53 10.28 -0.91
CA LYS A 62 5.60 11.35 0.09
C LYS A 62 5.52 10.76 1.50
N GLY A 63 6.23 11.38 2.42
CA GLY A 63 6.22 11.01 3.83
C GLY A 63 7.24 9.93 4.14
N GLU A 64 7.06 9.26 5.27
CA GLU A 64 7.92 8.19 5.74
C GLU A 64 7.05 7.07 6.28
N ALA A 65 7.22 5.88 5.76
CA ALA A 65 6.41 4.73 6.16
C ALA A 65 7.25 3.69 6.89
N THR A 66 6.61 2.98 7.82
CA THR A 66 7.21 1.83 8.48
C THR A 66 6.60 0.58 7.90
N VAL A 67 7.46 -0.33 7.44
CA VAL A 67 7.04 -1.60 6.83
C VAL A 67 7.58 -2.72 7.70
N CYS A 68 6.72 -3.64 8.10
CA CYS A 68 7.15 -4.88 8.73
C CYS A 68 7.08 -5.99 7.66
N TYR A 69 8.23 -6.48 7.25
CA TYR A 69 8.35 -7.44 6.17
C TYR A 69 8.97 -8.73 6.72
N ASP A 70 8.18 -9.81 6.70
CA ASP A 70 8.57 -11.11 7.26
C ASP A 70 9.12 -10.96 8.68
N GLY A 71 8.46 -10.14 9.51
CA GLY A 71 8.83 -9.92 10.89
C GLY A 71 9.95 -8.92 11.12
N ARG A 72 10.45 -8.28 10.07
CA ARG A 72 11.52 -7.27 10.17
C ARG A 72 10.96 -5.90 9.86
N GLU A 73 11.19 -4.96 10.77
CA GLU A 73 10.73 -3.59 10.62
C GLU A 73 11.75 -2.78 9.84
N ILE A 74 11.30 -2.13 8.76
CA ILE A 74 12.13 -1.28 7.90
C ILE A 74 11.43 0.05 7.66
N THR A 75 12.23 1.10 7.41
CA THR A 75 11.72 2.42 7.06
C THR A 75 11.78 2.60 5.56
N LEU A 76 10.66 3.01 4.96
CA LEU A 76 10.56 3.31 3.53
C LEU A 76 10.51 4.83 3.36
N LEU A 77 11.36 5.35 2.48
CA LEU A 77 11.50 6.77 2.19
C LEU A 77 11.06 7.10 0.77
N PRO A 78 10.70 8.37 0.48
CA PRO A 78 10.32 8.77 -0.87
C PRO A 78 11.37 8.38 -1.92
N GLY A 79 10.90 7.83 -3.04
CA GLY A 79 11.78 7.35 -4.10
C GLY A 79 12.23 5.91 -3.95
N GLN A 80 11.90 5.27 -2.83
CA GLN A 80 12.23 3.87 -2.59
C GLN A 80 11.05 2.96 -2.89
N VAL A 81 11.35 1.72 -3.23
CA VAL A 81 10.36 0.69 -3.52
C VAL A 81 10.44 -0.41 -2.46
N HIS A 82 9.28 -0.77 -1.89
CA HIS A 82 9.14 -1.99 -1.12
C HIS A 82 8.50 -3.05 -2.01
N TYR A 83 9.15 -4.20 -2.13
CA TYR A 83 8.62 -5.32 -2.90
C TYR A 83 8.30 -6.47 -1.93
N CYS A 84 7.04 -6.91 -1.96
CA CYS A 84 6.57 -8.06 -1.20
C CYS A 84 6.23 -9.18 -2.20
N PRO A 85 7.15 -10.14 -2.44
CA PRO A 85 6.91 -11.23 -3.37
C PRO A 85 5.78 -12.16 -2.90
N MET A 86 5.27 -12.95 -3.83
CA MET A 86 4.29 -13.99 -3.49
C MET A 86 4.86 -14.92 -2.42
N GLY A 87 4.04 -15.25 -1.43
CA GLY A 87 4.43 -16.13 -0.32
C GLY A 87 4.97 -15.39 0.90
N HIS A 88 5.12 -14.08 0.83
CA HIS A 88 5.67 -13.28 1.92
C HIS A 88 4.58 -12.48 2.63
N ASN A 89 4.86 -12.11 3.88
CA ASN A 89 3.96 -11.31 4.71
C ASN A 89 4.49 -9.90 4.85
N HIS A 90 3.58 -8.94 4.92
CA HIS A 90 3.98 -7.59 5.30
C HIS A 90 2.84 -6.85 5.99
N TYR A 91 3.21 -5.73 6.61
CA TYR A 91 2.30 -4.78 7.19
C TYR A 91 2.92 -3.39 7.02
N PHE A 92 2.07 -2.36 6.93
CA PHE A 92 2.49 -1.04 6.49
C PHE A 92 1.80 0.00 7.37
N GLU A 93 2.57 0.95 7.94
CA GLU A 93 1.98 1.93 8.84
C GLU A 93 2.63 3.30 8.74
N ASN A 94 1.86 4.31 9.11
CA ASN A 94 2.32 5.68 9.22
C ASN A 94 2.45 6.07 10.70
N LEU A 95 3.67 6.08 11.20
CA LEU A 95 3.98 6.47 12.58
C LEU A 95 4.37 7.94 12.70
N THR A 96 4.23 8.72 11.63
CA THR A 96 4.63 10.14 11.60
C THR A 96 3.44 11.06 11.80
N ASN A 97 3.70 12.37 11.84
CA ASN A 97 2.68 13.41 11.99
C ASN A 97 2.18 13.95 10.65
N GLU A 98 2.64 13.39 9.54
CA GLU A 98 2.25 13.81 8.19
C GLU A 98 1.66 12.65 7.42
N ASP A 99 0.90 12.95 6.35
CA ASP A 99 0.36 11.91 5.49
C ASP A 99 1.48 11.17 4.74
N VAL A 100 1.26 9.88 4.52
CA VAL A 100 2.08 9.05 3.65
C VAL A 100 1.31 8.80 2.38
N GLU A 101 1.94 9.07 1.22
CA GLU A 101 1.34 8.83 -0.09
C GLU A 101 2.21 7.87 -0.89
N TYR A 102 1.59 6.88 -1.52
CA TYR A 102 2.35 5.85 -2.23
C TYR A 102 1.57 5.28 -3.40
N LEU A 103 2.32 4.81 -4.40
CA LEU A 103 1.80 4.02 -5.50
C LEU A 103 1.95 2.55 -5.13
N ALA A 104 0.87 1.79 -5.23
CA ALA A 104 0.89 0.36 -4.99
C ALA A 104 0.39 -0.38 -6.22
N ILE A 105 1.14 -1.41 -6.63
CA ILE A 105 0.79 -2.25 -7.77
C ILE A 105 0.76 -3.69 -7.26
N VAL A 106 -0.37 -4.37 -7.48
CA VAL A 106 -0.58 -5.75 -7.06
C VAL A 106 -0.87 -6.61 -8.29
N PRO A 107 0.17 -7.15 -8.95
CA PRO A 107 0.00 -8.08 -10.06
C PRO A 107 -0.51 -9.43 -9.56
N GLU A 108 -1.50 -9.98 -10.24
CA GLU A 108 -2.02 -11.32 -9.93
C GLU A 108 -1.19 -12.38 -10.66
N HIS A 109 -0.88 -13.47 -9.95
CA HIS A 109 -0.08 -14.59 -10.47
C HIS A 109 -0.99 -15.75 -10.86
N HIS A 110 -1.72 -15.54 -11.96
CA HIS A 110 -2.60 -16.60 -12.46
C HIS A 110 -2.64 -16.67 -13.97
#